data_c22f8737adac7ed7e3d4b879bf4fe0f5
#
_entry.id   c22f8737adac7ed7e3d4b879bf4fe0f5
#
_cell.length_a   1.000
_cell.length_b   1.000
_cell.length_c   1.000
_cell.angle_alpha   90.00
_cell.angle_beta   90.00
_cell.angle_gamma   90.00
#
_symmetry.space_group_name_H-M   'P 1'
#
loop_
_entity.id
_entity.type
_entity.pdbx_description
1 polymer ?
#
loop_
_entity_poly.entity_id
_entity_poly.type
_entity_poly.pdbx_seq_one_letter_code
_entity_poly.pdbx_strand_id
1 'polypeptide(L)'
;MKKMMMMVAVAIITAMSVQAQIPNEVKDILKKCAEKNQHPNGYEMDMNLHVGAVIASMNGTMKMYKKGDKSFSVMKMKALGHEIYHESGFDGTQSWKYSKASDEDERDTLTITKGAQKKKDKFSVNMGLDKEYKKAKLKTTDKFYEITFTEPLKKDTPKKSIIRIVKDTYMLHQYETKVSIASAKMTVTKIKLGASDNVFVFDPKKYPNAVVVRK
;
A
#
# COMPACT_ATOMS: atom_id res chain seq x y z
N MET A 1 -6.89 -76.59 6.04
CA MET A 1 -6.13 -75.45 5.42
C MET A 1 -6.92 -74.17 5.66
N LYS A 2 -6.49 -73.42 6.67
CA LYS A 2 -7.16 -72.16 7.05
C LYS A 2 -6.63 -71.03 6.16
N LYS A 3 -7.48 -70.45 5.34
CA LYS A 3 -7.19 -69.26 4.56
C LYS A 3 -7.21 -68.05 5.51
N MET A 4 -6.05 -67.56 5.81
CA MET A 4 -5.84 -66.31 6.58
C MET A 4 -6.08 -65.14 5.65
N MET A 5 -7.26 -64.52 5.80
CA MET A 5 -7.64 -63.33 5.04
C MET A 5 -6.96 -62.12 5.70
N MET A 6 -5.88 -61.67 5.10
CA MET A 6 -5.15 -60.50 5.54
C MET A 6 -5.87 -59.26 5.02
N MET A 7 -6.65 -58.60 5.89
CA MET A 7 -7.22 -57.29 5.60
C MET A 7 -6.07 -56.25 5.62
N VAL A 8 -5.65 -55.84 4.45
CA VAL A 8 -4.81 -54.65 4.29
C VAL A 8 -5.74 -53.46 4.41
N ALA A 9 -5.77 -52.84 5.58
CA ALA A 9 -6.36 -51.52 5.76
C ALA A 9 -5.46 -50.49 5.07
N VAL A 10 -5.79 -50.13 3.84
CA VAL A 10 -5.21 -48.99 3.17
C VAL A 10 -5.75 -47.74 3.87
N ALA A 11 -5.00 -47.22 4.82
CA ALA A 11 -5.23 -45.89 5.34
C ALA A 11 -4.94 -44.88 4.20
N ILE A 12 -5.99 -44.51 3.48
CA ILE A 12 -5.94 -43.32 2.59
C ILE A 12 -5.80 -42.13 3.50
N ILE A 13 -4.55 -41.75 3.78
CA ILE A 13 -4.24 -40.43 4.28
C ILE A 13 -4.55 -39.48 3.11
N THR A 14 -5.79 -39.05 3.01
CA THR A 14 -6.12 -37.87 2.25
C THR A 14 -5.34 -36.75 2.90
N ALA A 15 -4.16 -36.45 2.37
CA ALA A 15 -3.49 -35.18 2.59
C ALA A 15 -4.45 -34.13 2.01
N MET A 16 -5.44 -33.72 2.81
CA MET A 16 -6.11 -32.47 2.58
C MET A 16 -4.98 -31.44 2.57
N SER A 17 -4.63 -30.99 1.37
CA SER A 17 -3.87 -29.78 1.20
C SER A 17 -4.71 -28.70 1.91
N VAL A 18 -4.41 -28.46 3.17
CA VAL A 18 -4.89 -27.28 3.88
C VAL A 18 -4.34 -26.13 3.06
N GLN A 19 -5.12 -25.66 2.10
CA GLN A 19 -4.86 -24.37 1.49
C GLN A 19 -4.79 -23.43 2.68
N ALA A 20 -3.60 -22.96 2.99
CA ALA A 20 -3.37 -22.10 4.12
C ALA A 20 -4.13 -20.80 3.86
N GLN A 21 -5.39 -20.80 4.29
CA GLN A 21 -6.27 -19.66 4.18
C GLN A 21 -5.77 -18.62 5.18
N ILE A 22 -5.84 -17.38 4.76
CA ILE A 22 -5.58 -16.27 5.67
C ILE A 22 -6.55 -16.38 6.84
N PRO A 23 -6.07 -16.42 8.11
CA PRO A 23 -6.90 -16.60 9.29
C PRO A 23 -8.02 -15.56 9.35
N ASN A 24 -9.20 -15.97 9.82
CA ASN A 24 -10.34 -15.06 9.95
C ASN A 24 -10.02 -13.88 10.86
N GLU A 25 -9.28 -14.09 11.95
CA GLU A 25 -8.80 -13.03 12.82
C GLU A 25 -8.02 -11.94 12.06
N VAL A 26 -7.15 -12.34 11.13
CA VAL A 26 -6.40 -11.39 10.28
C VAL A 26 -7.35 -10.59 9.40
N LYS A 27 -8.35 -11.26 8.79
CA LYS A 27 -9.36 -10.57 7.96
C LYS A 27 -10.17 -9.56 8.76
N ASP A 28 -10.55 -9.92 9.98
CA ASP A 28 -11.31 -9.04 10.88
C ASP A 28 -10.49 -7.82 11.31
N ILE A 29 -9.20 -8.01 11.63
CA ILE A 29 -8.29 -6.89 11.94
C ILE A 29 -8.14 -5.96 10.73
N LEU A 30 -7.94 -6.50 9.53
CA LEU A 30 -7.83 -5.71 8.30
C LEU A 30 -9.12 -4.97 7.99
N LYS A 31 -10.28 -5.60 8.18
CA LYS A 31 -11.60 -4.98 8.01
C LYS A 31 -11.77 -3.80 8.95
N LYS A 32 -11.52 -3.99 10.25
CA LYS A 32 -11.57 -2.91 11.25
C LYS A 32 -10.59 -1.78 10.92
N CYS A 33 -9.39 -2.11 10.49
CA CYS A 33 -8.41 -1.12 10.04
C CYS A 33 -8.94 -0.32 8.85
N ALA A 34 -9.53 -0.98 7.85
CA ALA A 34 -10.12 -0.29 6.70
C ALA A 34 -11.28 0.64 7.12
N GLU A 35 -12.17 0.18 7.98
CA GLU A 35 -13.30 0.97 8.49
C GLU A 35 -12.84 2.21 9.27
N LYS A 36 -11.83 2.08 10.14
CA LYS A 36 -11.29 3.19 10.93
C LYS A 36 -10.54 4.23 10.10
N ASN A 37 -9.96 3.82 8.99
CA ASN A 37 -9.24 4.71 8.08
C ASN A 37 -10.13 5.23 6.93
N GLN A 38 -11.40 4.80 6.85
CA GLN A 38 -12.43 5.37 5.96
C GLN A 38 -13.27 6.35 6.76
N HIS A 39 -12.98 7.63 6.64
CA HIS A 39 -13.77 8.68 7.29
C HIS A 39 -14.59 9.45 6.26
N PRO A 40 -15.91 9.71 6.47
CA PRO A 40 -16.77 10.38 5.49
C PRO A 40 -16.26 11.78 5.10
N ASN A 41 -15.63 12.48 6.05
CA ASN A 41 -15.02 13.79 5.81
C ASN A 41 -13.56 13.68 5.30
N GLY A 42 -13.12 12.47 4.99
CA GLY A 42 -11.76 12.20 4.55
C GLY A 42 -10.73 12.22 5.67
N TYR A 43 -9.46 12.19 5.28
CA TYR A 43 -8.31 12.24 6.19
C TYR A 43 -7.09 12.89 5.53
N GLU A 44 -6.19 13.37 6.37
CA GLU A 44 -4.83 13.80 6.05
C GLU A 44 -3.86 12.86 6.76
N MET A 45 -2.84 12.37 6.06
CA MET A 45 -1.86 11.42 6.60
C MET A 45 -0.45 11.86 6.24
N ASP A 46 0.40 12.01 7.25
CA ASP A 46 1.83 12.24 7.10
C ASP A 46 2.57 10.93 7.29
N MET A 47 3.55 10.66 6.43
CA MET A 47 4.28 9.41 6.41
C MET A 47 5.77 9.64 6.17
N ASN A 48 6.60 8.83 6.81
CA ASN A 48 8.00 8.66 6.45
C ASN A 48 8.13 7.47 5.49
N LEU A 49 8.94 7.66 4.45
CA LEU A 49 9.25 6.65 3.45
C LEU A 49 10.72 6.25 3.57
N HIS A 50 10.98 4.96 3.45
CA HIS A 50 12.31 4.42 3.33
C HIS A 50 12.31 3.35 2.25
N VAL A 51 13.19 3.48 1.27
CA VAL A 51 13.42 2.46 0.24
C VAL A 51 14.88 2.04 0.35
N GLY A 52 15.11 0.78 0.65
CA GLY A 52 16.44 0.19 0.76
C GLY A 52 16.69 -0.81 -0.36
N ALA A 53 17.87 -0.73 -0.96
CA ALA A 53 18.42 -1.73 -1.88
C ALA A 53 19.87 -2.03 -1.44
N VAL A 54 20.49 -3.08 -2.03
CA VAL A 54 21.84 -3.53 -1.63
C VAL A 54 22.90 -2.41 -1.71
N ILE A 55 22.76 -1.53 -2.70
CA ILE A 55 23.78 -0.51 -3.01
C ILE A 55 23.35 0.92 -2.67
N ALA A 56 22.08 1.16 -2.34
CA ALA A 56 21.58 2.50 -2.06
C ALA A 56 20.34 2.46 -1.18
N SER A 57 20.16 3.53 -0.41
CA SER A 57 18.92 3.77 0.32
C SER A 57 18.39 5.17 0.04
N MET A 58 17.07 5.30 0.03
CA MET A 58 16.37 6.56 -0.14
C MET A 58 15.47 6.79 1.07
N ASN A 59 15.47 8.00 1.60
CA ASN A 59 14.57 8.42 2.66
C ASN A 59 13.73 9.59 2.17
N GLY A 60 12.53 9.68 2.67
CA GLY A 60 11.64 10.76 2.29
C GLY A 60 10.40 10.86 3.15
N THR A 61 9.53 11.76 2.74
CA THR A 61 8.24 11.99 3.36
C THR A 61 7.15 11.95 2.30
N MET A 62 5.95 11.57 2.72
CA MET A 62 4.76 11.64 1.90
C MET A 62 3.63 12.24 2.73
N LYS A 63 2.92 13.18 2.14
CA LYS A 63 1.67 13.68 2.69
C LYS A 63 0.54 13.27 1.75
N MET A 64 -0.50 12.66 2.30
CA MET A 64 -1.64 12.17 1.55
C MET A 64 -2.94 12.71 2.11
N TYR A 65 -3.85 13.07 1.21
CA TYR A 65 -5.21 13.49 1.51
C TYR A 65 -6.18 12.58 0.75
N LYS A 66 -7.25 12.18 1.41
CA LYS A 66 -8.31 11.35 0.83
C LYS A 66 -9.68 11.84 1.31
N LYS A 67 -10.67 11.91 0.38
CA LYS A 67 -12.08 12.18 0.72
C LYS A 67 -12.97 11.57 -0.36
N GLY A 68 -13.72 10.54 -0.01
CA GLY A 68 -14.46 9.76 -1.00
C GLY A 68 -13.52 9.23 -2.10
N ASP A 69 -13.84 9.53 -3.36
CA ASP A 69 -13.00 9.15 -4.49
C ASP A 69 -11.84 10.10 -4.74
N LYS A 70 -11.87 11.31 -4.16
CA LYS A 70 -10.83 12.31 -4.35
C LYS A 70 -9.56 11.92 -3.57
N SER A 71 -8.41 12.22 -4.16
CA SER A 71 -7.11 12.00 -3.52
C SER A 71 -6.10 13.05 -3.96
N PHE A 72 -5.18 13.39 -3.06
CA PHE A 72 -4.01 14.19 -3.37
C PHE A 72 -2.84 13.72 -2.54
N SER A 73 -1.66 13.67 -3.13
CA SER A 73 -0.44 13.30 -2.41
C SER A 73 0.76 14.08 -2.91
N VAL A 74 1.65 14.38 -1.97
CA VAL A 74 2.96 14.99 -2.21
C VAL A 74 4.02 14.07 -1.65
N MET A 75 4.97 13.67 -2.47
CA MET A 75 6.11 12.84 -2.07
C MET A 75 7.40 13.60 -2.31
N LYS A 76 8.27 13.60 -1.31
CA LYS A 76 9.64 14.13 -1.36
C LYS A 76 10.59 13.04 -0.92
N MET A 77 11.58 12.73 -1.73
CA MET A 77 12.61 11.74 -1.40
C MET A 77 13.99 12.29 -1.73
N LYS A 78 15.00 11.81 -1.02
CA LYS A 78 16.41 12.11 -1.33
C LYS A 78 17.13 10.80 -1.67
N ALA A 79 17.81 10.80 -2.82
CA ALA A 79 18.59 9.68 -3.32
C ALA A 79 19.90 10.20 -3.91
N LEU A 80 21.05 9.71 -3.44
CA LEU A 80 22.37 10.03 -4.02
C LEU A 80 22.63 11.53 -4.22
N GLY A 81 22.13 12.37 -3.31
CA GLY A 81 22.27 13.84 -3.41
C GLY A 81 21.16 14.54 -4.20
N HIS A 82 20.35 13.82 -4.96
CA HIS A 82 19.24 14.39 -5.73
C HIS A 82 17.93 14.39 -4.95
N GLU A 83 17.12 15.43 -5.15
CA GLU A 83 15.77 15.53 -4.58
C GLU A 83 14.75 15.06 -5.62
N ILE A 84 13.97 14.06 -5.26
CA ILE A 84 12.84 13.56 -6.06
C ILE A 84 11.56 14.15 -5.47
N TYR A 85 10.83 14.91 -6.28
CA TYR A 85 9.57 15.52 -5.90
C TYR A 85 8.45 15.11 -6.84
N HIS A 86 7.39 14.52 -6.28
CA HIS A 86 6.19 14.14 -7.03
C HIS A 86 4.93 14.61 -6.34
N GLU A 87 4.00 15.12 -7.13
CA GLU A 87 2.62 15.30 -6.73
C GLU A 87 1.70 14.42 -7.58
N SER A 88 0.63 13.91 -6.99
CA SER A 88 -0.43 13.26 -7.75
C SER A 88 -1.78 13.55 -7.13
N GLY A 89 -2.80 13.73 -7.96
CA GLY A 89 -4.13 14.01 -7.51
C GLY A 89 -5.20 13.43 -8.41
N PHE A 90 -6.40 13.30 -7.84
CA PHE A 90 -7.63 12.97 -8.50
C PHE A 90 -8.77 13.79 -7.86
N ASP A 91 -9.46 14.58 -8.65
CA ASP A 91 -10.53 15.48 -8.17
C ASP A 91 -11.94 14.86 -8.24
N GLY A 92 -12.05 13.62 -8.71
CA GLY A 92 -13.30 12.91 -9.00
C GLY A 92 -13.60 12.83 -10.51
N THR A 93 -12.95 13.64 -11.35
CA THR A 93 -13.18 13.71 -12.79
C THR A 93 -11.91 13.52 -13.61
N GLN A 94 -10.81 14.06 -13.15
CA GLN A 94 -9.50 13.94 -13.80
C GLN A 94 -8.40 13.65 -12.79
N SER A 95 -7.33 13.04 -13.26
CA SER A 95 -6.12 12.85 -12.48
C SER A 95 -4.96 13.65 -13.06
N TRP A 96 -4.04 14.05 -12.18
CA TRP A 96 -2.80 14.68 -12.58
C TRP A 96 -1.62 14.09 -11.82
N LYS A 97 -0.46 14.18 -12.46
CA LYS A 97 0.84 13.84 -11.87
C LYS A 97 1.83 14.92 -12.26
N TYR A 98 2.46 15.49 -11.29
CA TYR A 98 3.57 16.41 -11.48
C TYR A 98 4.84 15.76 -10.96
N SER A 99 5.92 15.85 -11.75
CA SER A 99 7.27 15.43 -11.39
C SER A 99 8.20 16.60 -11.65
N LYS A 100 8.89 17.02 -10.60
CA LYS A 100 9.96 18.00 -10.73
C LYS A 100 11.17 17.32 -11.36
N ALA A 101 11.83 18.01 -12.27
CA ALA A 101 13.08 17.58 -12.85
C ALA A 101 14.15 17.40 -11.75
N SER A 102 14.94 16.36 -11.85
CA SER A 102 16.06 16.07 -10.93
C SER A 102 17.37 16.68 -11.40
N ASP A 103 17.50 16.94 -12.70
CA ASP A 103 18.69 17.46 -13.35
C ASP A 103 18.38 18.74 -14.13
N GLU A 104 19.39 19.59 -14.34
CA GLU A 104 19.26 20.89 -15.01
C GLU A 104 18.82 20.77 -16.48
N ASP A 105 19.17 19.67 -17.13
CA ASP A 105 18.82 19.38 -18.55
C ASP A 105 17.39 18.84 -18.70
N GLU A 106 16.73 18.44 -17.63
CA GLU A 106 15.36 17.94 -17.63
C GLU A 106 14.35 19.07 -17.37
N ARG A 107 13.11 18.85 -17.78
CA ARG A 107 12.00 19.76 -17.48
C ARG A 107 10.99 19.10 -16.57
N ASP A 108 10.42 19.91 -15.71
CA ASP A 108 9.25 19.52 -14.92
C ASP A 108 8.15 18.97 -15.84
N THR A 109 7.50 17.89 -15.44
CA THR A 109 6.47 17.26 -16.26
C THR A 109 5.15 17.21 -15.53
N LEU A 110 4.07 17.67 -16.19
CA LEU A 110 2.69 17.59 -15.71
C LEU A 110 1.87 16.70 -16.64
N THR A 111 1.52 15.51 -16.19
CA THR A 111 0.63 14.60 -16.93
C THR A 111 -0.80 14.77 -16.42
N ILE A 112 -1.75 15.07 -17.33
CA ILE A 112 -3.18 15.18 -17.03
C ILE A 112 -3.90 14.05 -17.78
N THR A 113 -4.74 13.30 -17.07
CA THR A 113 -5.55 12.22 -17.66
C THR A 113 -7.02 12.48 -17.35
N LYS A 114 -7.87 12.56 -18.39
CA LYS A 114 -9.32 12.70 -18.23
C LYS A 114 -9.96 11.36 -17.89
N GLY A 115 -10.99 11.40 -17.05
CA GLY A 115 -11.78 10.23 -16.65
C GLY A 115 -11.31 9.58 -15.35
N ALA A 116 -12.20 8.82 -14.75
CA ALA A 116 -11.92 8.07 -13.53
C ALA A 116 -10.82 7.05 -13.79
N GLN A 117 -9.67 7.19 -13.14
CA GLN A 117 -8.73 6.08 -13.09
C GLN A 117 -9.38 4.95 -12.29
N LYS A 118 -9.91 3.94 -12.98
CA LYS A 118 -10.33 2.65 -12.37
C LYS A 118 -9.15 1.87 -11.74
N LYS A 119 -7.97 2.45 -11.65
CA LYS A 119 -6.87 1.86 -10.92
C LYS A 119 -7.22 1.93 -9.44
N LYS A 120 -7.51 0.75 -8.87
CA LYS A 120 -7.60 0.56 -7.42
C LYS A 120 -6.46 1.34 -6.79
N ASP A 121 -6.83 2.34 -6.00
CA ASP A 121 -5.89 3.17 -5.26
C ASP A 121 -5.03 2.24 -4.41
N LYS A 122 -3.77 2.04 -4.84
CA LYS A 122 -2.84 1.11 -4.15
C LYS A 122 -2.55 1.55 -2.71
N PHE A 123 -2.93 2.77 -2.36
CA PHE A 123 -2.80 3.35 -1.03
C PHE A 123 -4.13 3.41 -0.26
N SER A 124 -5.19 2.77 -0.75
CA SER A 124 -6.35 2.58 0.13
C SER A 124 -5.89 1.69 1.29
N VAL A 125 -6.26 2.03 2.52
CA VAL A 125 -5.91 1.24 3.72
C VAL A 125 -6.48 -0.18 3.65
N ASN A 126 -7.50 -0.40 2.83
CA ASN A 126 -7.95 -1.72 2.41
C ASN A 126 -7.07 -2.20 1.25
N MET A 127 -5.82 -2.52 1.55
CA MET A 127 -4.83 -2.95 0.55
C MET A 127 -5.19 -4.27 -0.14
N GLY A 128 -6.28 -4.92 0.26
CA GLY A 128 -6.69 -6.21 -0.29
C GLY A 128 -5.62 -7.31 -0.11
N LEU A 129 -4.74 -7.13 0.89
CA LEU A 129 -3.62 -8.06 1.14
C LEU A 129 -4.09 -9.48 1.38
N ASP A 130 -5.25 -9.65 1.99
CA ASP A 130 -5.92 -10.93 2.17
C ASP A 130 -6.33 -11.62 0.85
N LYS A 131 -6.39 -10.84 -0.26
CA LYS A 131 -6.70 -11.32 -1.62
C LYS A 131 -5.46 -11.41 -2.53
N GLU A 132 -4.32 -10.95 -2.06
CA GLU A 132 -3.07 -10.93 -2.82
C GLU A 132 -2.08 -12.01 -2.39
N TYR A 133 -2.29 -12.60 -1.20
CA TYR A 133 -1.42 -13.63 -0.63
C TYR A 133 -2.20 -14.88 -0.23
N LYS A 134 -1.49 -16.01 -0.21
CA LYS A 134 -2.03 -17.30 0.26
C LYS A 134 -1.93 -17.45 1.77
N LYS A 135 -0.89 -16.88 2.38
CA LYS A 135 -0.58 -17.07 3.80
C LYS A 135 -0.42 -15.75 4.53
N ALA A 136 -0.90 -15.72 5.77
CA ALA A 136 -0.63 -14.65 6.71
C ALA A 136 -0.30 -15.22 8.09
N LYS A 137 0.65 -14.57 8.79
CA LYS A 137 0.99 -14.85 10.18
C LYS A 137 0.73 -13.59 11.00
N LEU A 138 -0.09 -13.73 12.04
CA LEU A 138 -0.35 -12.69 13.03
C LEU A 138 0.64 -12.84 14.20
N LYS A 139 1.20 -11.71 14.61
CA LYS A 139 1.92 -11.53 15.87
C LYS A 139 1.29 -10.35 16.59
N THR A 140 0.80 -10.58 17.79
CA THR A 140 0.25 -9.54 18.66
C THR A 140 1.32 -9.09 19.63
N THR A 141 1.53 -7.78 19.73
CA THR A 141 2.39 -7.12 20.72
C THR A 141 1.51 -6.26 21.64
N ASP A 142 2.11 -5.60 22.61
CA ASP A 142 1.36 -4.68 23.50
C ASP A 142 0.69 -3.55 22.72
N LYS A 143 1.36 -3.02 21.67
CA LYS A 143 0.93 -1.84 20.92
C LYS A 143 0.34 -2.15 19.55
N PHE A 144 0.74 -3.28 18.92
CA PHE A 144 0.45 -3.51 17.50
C PHE A 144 -0.02 -4.94 17.22
N TYR A 145 -0.91 -5.04 16.24
CA TYR A 145 -1.07 -6.23 15.42
C TYR A 145 -0.05 -6.16 14.28
N GLU A 146 0.90 -7.08 14.23
CA GLU A 146 1.84 -7.23 13.12
C GLU A 146 1.44 -8.43 12.27
N ILE A 147 1.05 -8.18 11.03
CA ILE A 147 0.61 -9.20 10.10
C ILE A 147 1.65 -9.33 8.99
N THR A 148 2.22 -10.51 8.86
CA THR A 148 3.17 -10.84 7.80
C THR A 148 2.48 -11.69 6.75
N PHE A 149 2.44 -11.21 5.50
CA PHE A 149 1.91 -11.90 4.34
C PHE A 149 3.03 -12.51 3.52
N THR A 150 2.81 -13.74 3.05
CA THR A 150 3.76 -14.52 2.23
C THR A 150 3.03 -15.34 1.19
N GLU A 151 3.77 -15.89 0.22
CA GLU A 151 3.21 -16.66 -0.90
C GLU A 151 2.22 -15.82 -1.74
N PRO A 152 2.75 -14.88 -2.53
CA PRO A 152 1.93 -14.03 -3.37
C PRO A 152 1.16 -14.83 -4.42
N LEU A 153 -0.08 -14.41 -4.71
CA LEU A 153 -0.93 -15.03 -5.73
C LEU A 153 -0.58 -14.60 -7.15
N LYS A 154 0.11 -13.45 -7.30
CA LYS A 154 0.51 -12.90 -8.60
C LYS A 154 2.01 -12.67 -8.64
N LYS A 155 2.61 -12.79 -9.83
CA LYS A 155 4.05 -12.61 -10.06
C LYS A 155 4.55 -11.22 -9.65
N ASP A 156 3.72 -10.19 -9.85
CA ASP A 156 4.07 -8.79 -9.57
C ASP A 156 3.77 -8.37 -8.11
N THR A 157 3.25 -9.26 -7.30
CA THR A 157 3.04 -9.02 -5.86
C THR A 157 4.35 -9.23 -5.12
N PRO A 158 4.72 -8.36 -4.17
CA PRO A 158 5.92 -8.52 -3.36
C PRO A 158 5.99 -9.89 -2.69
N LYS A 159 7.17 -10.50 -2.60
CA LYS A 159 7.35 -11.83 -1.97
C LYS A 159 6.91 -11.84 -0.51
N LYS A 160 7.03 -10.70 0.16
CA LYS A 160 6.63 -10.51 1.56
C LYS A 160 6.10 -9.10 1.77
N SER A 161 4.98 -8.98 2.49
CA SER A 161 4.45 -7.73 2.99
C SER A 161 4.21 -7.83 4.49
N ILE A 162 4.48 -6.74 5.21
CA ILE A 162 4.24 -6.63 6.65
C ILE A 162 3.39 -5.39 6.88
N ILE A 163 2.30 -5.53 7.61
CA ILE A 163 1.48 -4.41 8.06
C ILE A 163 1.48 -4.38 9.59
N ARG A 164 1.63 -3.18 10.16
CA ARG A 164 1.44 -2.93 11.59
C ARG A 164 0.27 -2.01 11.80
N ILE A 165 -0.66 -2.45 12.62
CA ILE A 165 -1.91 -1.77 12.95
C ILE A 165 -1.90 -1.50 14.45
N VAL A 166 -2.19 -0.28 14.87
CA VAL A 166 -2.29 0.09 16.29
C VAL A 166 -3.46 -0.66 16.93
N LYS A 167 -3.18 -1.40 17.99
CA LYS A 167 -4.12 -2.34 18.59
C LYS A 167 -5.40 -1.68 19.13
N ASP A 168 -5.26 -0.55 19.82
CA ASP A 168 -6.38 0.10 20.48
C ASP A 168 -7.29 0.88 19.52
N THR A 169 -6.72 1.40 18.43
CA THR A 169 -7.41 2.28 17.49
C THR A 169 -7.72 1.66 16.15
N TYR A 170 -7.08 0.54 15.82
CA TYR A 170 -7.06 -0.08 14.48
C TYR A 170 -6.55 0.86 13.37
N MET A 171 -5.81 1.92 13.73
CA MET A 171 -5.20 2.80 12.74
C MET A 171 -3.95 2.18 12.16
N LEU A 172 -3.72 2.38 10.84
CA LEU A 172 -2.50 1.97 10.18
C LEU A 172 -1.30 2.70 10.80
N HIS A 173 -0.27 1.96 11.17
CA HIS A 173 1.00 2.51 11.63
C HIS A 173 2.12 2.34 10.62
N GLN A 174 2.26 1.15 10.04
CA GLN A 174 3.37 0.86 9.12
C GLN A 174 2.97 -0.16 8.06
N TYR A 175 3.52 0.04 6.87
CA TYR A 175 3.51 -0.95 5.79
C TYR A 175 4.92 -1.13 5.25
N GLU A 176 5.34 -2.38 5.11
CA GLU A 176 6.66 -2.75 4.60
C GLU A 176 6.50 -3.83 3.53
N THR A 177 7.23 -3.71 2.43
CA THR A 177 7.29 -4.73 1.38
C THR A 177 8.73 -5.11 1.07
N LYS A 178 8.92 -6.36 0.65
CA LYS A 178 10.19 -6.86 0.12
C LYS A 178 10.01 -7.42 -1.27
N VAL A 179 10.77 -6.85 -2.21
CA VAL A 179 10.81 -7.28 -3.60
C VAL A 179 12.25 -7.64 -3.94
N SER A 180 12.55 -8.95 -4.04
CA SER A 180 13.91 -9.43 -4.27
C SER A 180 14.89 -8.88 -3.22
N ILE A 181 15.83 -8.03 -3.66
CA ILE A 181 16.89 -7.40 -2.85
C ILE A 181 16.50 -6.02 -2.33
N ALA A 182 15.34 -5.48 -2.72
CA ALA A 182 14.87 -4.19 -2.31
C ALA A 182 13.76 -4.30 -1.25
N SER A 183 13.69 -3.31 -0.37
CA SER A 183 12.59 -3.14 0.58
C SER A 183 12.04 -1.73 0.50
N ALA A 184 10.73 -1.59 0.67
CA ALA A 184 10.08 -0.30 0.82
C ALA A 184 9.28 -0.31 2.13
N LYS A 185 9.48 0.71 2.94
CA LYS A 185 8.83 0.88 4.24
C LYS A 185 8.18 2.24 4.31
N MET A 186 6.93 2.25 4.68
CA MET A 186 6.12 3.44 4.93
C MET A 186 5.70 3.43 6.40
N THR A 187 5.97 4.49 7.12
CA THR A 187 5.58 4.64 8.53
C THR A 187 4.69 5.87 8.66
N VAL A 188 3.49 5.68 9.14
CA VAL A 188 2.53 6.77 9.42
C VAL A 188 2.99 7.50 10.67
N THR A 189 3.21 8.79 10.56
CA THR A 189 3.65 9.67 11.67
C THR A 189 2.50 10.48 12.24
N LYS A 190 1.50 10.81 11.41
CA LYS A 190 0.33 11.56 11.84
C LYS A 190 -0.88 11.20 10.99
N ILE A 191 -2.05 11.09 11.61
CA ILE A 191 -3.34 11.02 10.95
C ILE A 191 -4.22 12.11 11.54
N LYS A 192 -4.84 12.91 10.67
CA LYS A 192 -5.85 13.88 11.01
C LYS A 192 -7.13 13.52 10.26
N LEU A 193 -8.23 13.35 10.96
CA LEU A 193 -9.52 13.12 10.35
C LEU A 193 -10.08 14.43 9.79
N GLY A 194 -10.69 14.33 8.61
CA GLY A 194 -11.15 15.46 7.84
C GLY A 194 -10.06 15.97 6.85
N ALA A 195 -10.50 16.28 5.63
CA ALA A 195 -9.67 16.90 4.60
C ALA A 195 -10.43 18.07 3.96
N SER A 196 -9.74 19.19 3.77
CA SER A 196 -10.33 20.34 3.07
C SER A 196 -10.55 20.04 1.60
N ASP A 197 -11.69 20.43 1.03
CA ASP A 197 -11.96 20.22 -0.38
C ASP A 197 -11.00 20.97 -1.32
N ASN A 198 -10.42 22.07 -0.87
CA ASN A 198 -9.49 22.89 -1.66
C ASN A 198 -8.20 22.14 -2.04
N VAL A 199 -7.78 21.11 -1.27
CA VAL A 199 -6.57 20.35 -1.58
C VAL A 199 -6.74 19.44 -2.81
N PHE A 200 -7.98 19.12 -3.17
CA PHE A 200 -8.29 18.25 -4.31
C PHE A 200 -8.55 19.02 -5.62
N VAL A 201 -8.50 20.35 -5.58
CA VAL A 201 -8.71 21.18 -6.77
C VAL A 201 -7.45 21.22 -7.61
N PHE A 202 -7.54 20.77 -8.85
CA PHE A 202 -6.45 20.90 -9.81
C PHE A 202 -6.32 22.34 -10.28
N ASP A 203 -5.16 22.94 -10.08
CA ASP A 203 -4.84 24.29 -10.57
C ASP A 203 -3.55 24.23 -11.42
N PRO A 204 -3.66 24.34 -12.76
CA PRO A 204 -2.48 24.30 -13.64
C PRO A 204 -1.53 25.46 -13.43
N LYS A 205 -1.96 26.59 -12.86
CA LYS A 205 -1.13 27.75 -12.58
C LYS A 205 -0.04 27.47 -11.52
N LYS A 206 -0.21 26.40 -10.75
CA LYS A 206 0.81 25.93 -9.80
C LYS A 206 2.04 25.33 -10.48
N TYR A 207 1.98 25.03 -11.77
CA TYR A 207 3.02 24.35 -12.54
C TYR A 207 3.42 25.14 -13.80
N PRO A 208 3.82 26.42 -13.68
CA PRO A 208 3.98 27.33 -14.82
C PRO A 208 5.05 26.89 -15.82
N ASN A 209 6.08 26.18 -15.35
CA ASN A 209 7.23 25.78 -16.16
C ASN A 209 7.19 24.30 -16.60
N ALA A 210 6.12 23.57 -16.27
CA ALA A 210 6.04 22.16 -16.56
C ALA A 210 5.62 21.91 -18.02
N VAL A 211 6.27 20.92 -18.65
CA VAL A 211 5.79 20.35 -19.92
C VAL A 211 4.49 19.58 -19.65
N VAL A 212 3.42 20.00 -20.31
CA VAL A 212 2.09 19.42 -20.11
C VAL A 212 1.84 18.29 -21.11
N VAL A 213 1.60 17.08 -20.57
CA VAL A 213 1.21 15.89 -21.34
C VAL A 213 -0.27 15.57 -21.03
N ARG A 214 -1.12 15.53 -22.03
CA ARG A 214 -2.54 15.17 -21.92
C ARG A 214 -2.77 13.77 -22.49
N LYS A 215 -3.49 12.92 -21.72
CA LYS A 215 -3.82 11.52 -22.09
C LYS A 215 -5.34 11.30 -22.04
#